data_9a38426afd0b0586bbeb805e1226295d
#
_entry.id   9a38426afd0b0586bbeb805e1226295d
#
_cell.length_a   1.000
_cell.length_b   1.000
_cell.length_c   1.000
_cell.angle_alpha   90.00
_cell.angle_beta   90.00
_cell.angle_gamma   90.00
#
_symmetry.space_group_name_H-M   'P 1'
#
loop_
_entity.id
_entity.type
_entity.pdbx_description
1 polymer ?
#
loop_
_entity_poly.entity_id
_entity_poly.type
_entity_poly.pdbx_seq_one_letter_code
_entity_poly.pdbx_strand_id
1 'polypeptide(L)'
;MRKALLLLSVLALFGCSKAVNTPVLTIEGGQVQGVTTELPGVIVYRGIPYAAPPLGDLRWKEPQPVVPWQGVKLCDKFGHPSYQAVHYPGGYTTEWGYGDESPYSEDCLYLNVWTKASGQPDKKLPVALWIHGGGYREGWGTEPEFYAEEWGAKDVVLVSINYRLGVFGFLTHPELSAESPHGVSGNYGILDQIEALKWIKKNIAQFGGDPDNVMIFGQSAGAGSVKTLCESPLARGLFHKAVIMSGGGLNIPQAAPAAAPAARPGAAPAGRPAGMPANMSAMRFRPMNIKEAELATKEVMDWAGLTDLKKMRAASTETIYALSTIYNGASGKYGSITGSPMVDGYVSLESFDDAARDGSLADVPYMIGYTLNDMGNMSAGIAAFCENRQEKGGKAWAYEFARPLPDDGSHPEVTARLKGAFHSSDLWFVFKTLKYCWRPWTQGDWDLSEKMLTAWTNFAKNSDPGLGWEPCTKENPGFMLFKLDANDAEASEVGTPIVP
;
A
#
# COMPACT_ATOMS: atom_id res chain seq x y z
N MET A 1 41.06 -31.06 60.83
CA MET A 1 40.82 -30.96 59.39
C MET A 1 39.29 -30.95 59.14
N ARG A 2 38.68 -29.80 59.03
CA ARG A 2 37.25 -29.66 58.81
C ARG A 2 37.04 -29.27 57.32
N LYS A 3 36.38 -30.16 56.56
CA LYS A 3 35.95 -29.90 55.15
C LYS A 3 34.69 -29.09 55.19
N ALA A 4 34.73 -27.86 54.66
CA ALA A 4 33.56 -27.05 54.42
C ALA A 4 32.97 -27.44 53.05
N LEU A 5 31.71 -27.90 53.05
CA LEU A 5 30.91 -28.08 51.84
C LEU A 5 30.33 -26.73 51.44
N LEU A 6 30.71 -26.18 50.29
CA LEU A 6 30.04 -25.07 49.66
C LEU A 6 28.81 -25.61 48.89
N LEU A 7 27.59 -25.30 49.35
CA LEU A 7 26.39 -25.47 48.59
C LEU A 7 26.28 -24.26 47.61
N LEU A 8 26.43 -24.47 46.30
CA LEU A 8 26.05 -23.53 45.27
C LEU A 8 24.53 -23.62 45.09
N SER A 9 23.80 -22.63 45.58
CA SER A 9 22.40 -22.41 45.26
C SER A 9 22.30 -21.74 43.88
N VAL A 10 21.89 -22.50 42.87
CA VAL A 10 21.51 -21.96 41.56
C VAL A 10 20.15 -21.29 41.73
N LEU A 11 20.10 -19.94 41.81
CA LEU A 11 18.88 -19.18 41.67
C LEU A 11 18.46 -19.26 40.17
N ALA A 12 17.46 -20.08 39.91
CA ALA A 12 16.73 -20.01 38.63
C ALA A 12 15.93 -18.68 38.60
N LEU A 13 16.43 -17.72 37.86
CA LEU A 13 15.68 -16.54 37.50
C LEU A 13 14.57 -16.98 36.55
N PHE A 14 13.41 -17.34 37.10
CA PHE A 14 12.17 -17.36 36.36
C PHE A 14 11.82 -15.89 35.99
N GLY A 15 12.17 -15.48 34.79
CA GLY A 15 11.65 -14.27 34.18
C GLY A 15 10.12 -14.36 34.18
N CYS A 16 9.48 -13.52 34.98
CA CYS A 16 8.03 -13.39 34.99
C CYS A 16 7.62 -12.77 33.64
N SER A 17 7.38 -13.58 32.63
CA SER A 17 6.67 -13.12 31.44
C SER A 17 5.29 -12.65 31.92
N LYS A 18 4.99 -11.36 31.76
CA LYS A 18 3.64 -10.84 32.00
C LYS A 18 2.68 -11.73 31.22
N ALA A 19 1.77 -12.43 31.89
CA ALA A 19 0.77 -13.25 31.23
C ALA A 19 -0.01 -12.34 30.26
N VAL A 20 0.02 -12.69 28.99
CA VAL A 20 -0.74 -11.99 27.96
C VAL A 20 -2.19 -12.38 28.15
N ASN A 21 -3.02 -11.47 28.67
CA ASN A 21 -4.42 -11.73 29.00
C ASN A 21 -5.36 -11.31 27.85
N THR A 22 -5.05 -11.77 26.63
CA THR A 22 -5.89 -11.56 25.43
C THR A 22 -6.45 -12.90 24.95
N PRO A 23 -7.59 -12.90 24.24
CA PRO A 23 -8.17 -14.13 23.72
C PRO A 23 -7.22 -14.90 22.81
N VAL A 24 -7.24 -16.23 22.91
CA VAL A 24 -6.64 -17.13 21.91
C VAL A 24 -7.69 -17.40 20.85
N LEU A 25 -7.35 -17.09 19.59
CA LEU A 25 -8.24 -17.28 18.45
C LEU A 25 -7.77 -18.47 17.62
N THR A 26 -8.72 -19.21 17.06
CA THR A 26 -8.43 -20.28 16.09
C THR A 26 -8.71 -19.77 14.69
N ILE A 27 -7.69 -19.78 13.84
CA ILE A 27 -7.72 -19.32 12.45
C ILE A 27 -7.16 -20.40 11.53
N GLU A 28 -7.20 -20.13 10.21
CA GLU A 28 -6.49 -20.99 9.25
C GLU A 28 -4.99 -21.05 9.60
N GLY A 29 -4.47 -22.26 9.67
CA GLY A 29 -3.07 -22.52 10.03
C GLY A 29 -2.84 -22.83 11.50
N GLY A 30 -3.65 -22.35 12.46
CA GLY A 30 -3.46 -22.67 13.88
C GLY A 30 -4.08 -21.65 14.84
N GLN A 31 -3.55 -21.63 16.07
CA GLN A 31 -4.01 -20.70 17.10
C GLN A 31 -3.09 -19.49 17.20
N VAL A 32 -3.69 -18.31 17.44
CA VAL A 32 -2.99 -17.04 17.59
C VAL A 32 -3.43 -16.31 18.85
N GLN A 33 -2.52 -15.55 19.45
CA GLN A 33 -2.81 -14.67 20.57
C GLN A 33 -2.17 -13.30 20.30
N GLY A 34 -2.96 -12.24 20.37
CA GLY A 34 -2.50 -10.85 20.19
C GLY A 34 -2.01 -10.24 21.49
N VAL A 35 -1.59 -8.98 21.42
CA VAL A 35 -1.17 -8.18 22.57
C VAL A 35 -2.01 -6.92 22.68
N THR A 36 -2.10 -6.35 23.88
CA THR A 36 -2.77 -5.06 24.09
C THR A 36 -1.94 -3.92 23.49
N THR A 37 -2.63 -2.88 23.04
CA THR A 37 -1.99 -1.63 22.58
C THR A 37 -2.01 -0.58 23.71
N GLU A 38 -1.53 0.63 23.40
CA GLU A 38 -1.64 1.77 24.33
C GLU A 38 -3.09 2.23 24.50
N LEU A 39 -3.94 2.03 23.47
CA LEU A 39 -5.35 2.41 23.54
C LEU A 39 -6.19 1.32 24.24
N PRO A 40 -6.95 1.70 25.29
CA PRO A 40 -7.74 0.74 26.07
C PRO A 40 -8.71 -0.08 25.21
N GLY A 41 -8.64 -1.40 25.38
CA GLY A 41 -9.52 -2.36 24.70
C GLY A 41 -9.11 -2.69 23.26
N VAL A 42 -8.11 -2.02 22.67
CA VAL A 42 -7.59 -2.37 21.34
C VAL A 42 -6.52 -3.45 21.50
N ILE A 43 -6.70 -4.53 20.75
CA ILE A 43 -5.75 -5.65 20.66
C ILE A 43 -5.14 -5.62 19.27
N VAL A 44 -3.82 -5.85 19.20
CA VAL A 44 -3.10 -6.03 17.93
C VAL A 44 -2.55 -7.45 17.81
N TYR A 45 -2.72 -8.03 16.65
CA TYR A 45 -2.10 -9.27 16.23
C TYR A 45 -1.09 -8.95 15.13
N ARG A 46 0.20 -9.11 15.42
CA ARG A 46 1.30 -8.75 14.53
C ARG A 46 1.87 -10.01 13.88
N GLY A 47 2.15 -9.95 12.58
CA GLY A 47 2.87 -11.00 11.86
C GLY A 47 2.11 -12.33 11.75
N ILE A 48 0.81 -12.30 11.44
CA ILE A 48 0.05 -13.49 11.09
C ILE A 48 0.40 -13.89 9.65
N PRO A 49 0.91 -15.11 9.38
CA PRO A 49 1.11 -15.56 8.02
C PRO A 49 -0.26 -15.80 7.34
N TYR A 50 -0.44 -15.28 6.12
CA TYR A 50 -1.66 -15.50 5.33
C TYR A 50 -1.43 -16.42 4.12
N ALA A 51 -0.18 -16.76 3.84
CA ALA A 51 0.23 -17.72 2.83
C ALA A 51 1.54 -18.41 3.24
N ALA A 52 1.92 -19.47 2.55
CA ALA A 52 3.23 -20.10 2.72
C ALA A 52 4.35 -19.14 2.28
N PRO A 53 5.54 -19.18 2.94
CA PRO A 53 6.69 -18.39 2.51
C PRO A 53 7.05 -18.65 1.04
N PRO A 54 7.13 -17.63 0.18
CA PRO A 54 7.39 -17.79 -1.26
C PRO A 54 8.88 -18.00 -1.56
N LEU A 55 9.48 -19.00 -0.93
CA LEU A 55 10.91 -19.32 -0.99
C LEU A 55 11.21 -20.51 -1.92
N GLY A 56 12.42 -20.56 -2.46
CA GLY A 56 12.89 -21.69 -3.24
C GLY A 56 11.98 -21.99 -4.43
N ASP A 57 11.39 -23.19 -4.46
CA ASP A 57 10.48 -23.60 -5.54
C ASP A 57 9.17 -22.81 -5.56
N LEU A 58 8.82 -22.08 -4.50
CA LEU A 58 7.67 -21.20 -4.44
C LEU A 58 7.96 -19.75 -4.89
N ARG A 59 9.24 -19.40 -5.10
CA ARG A 59 9.59 -18.11 -5.69
C ARG A 59 8.93 -17.99 -7.07
N TRP A 60 8.22 -16.87 -7.29
CA TRP A 60 7.43 -16.59 -8.51
C TRP A 60 6.34 -17.64 -8.80
N LYS A 61 5.71 -18.16 -7.75
CA LYS A 61 4.42 -18.89 -7.85
C LYS A 61 3.31 -18.07 -7.21
N GLU A 62 2.09 -18.42 -7.57
CA GLU A 62 0.90 -17.94 -6.87
C GLU A 62 1.01 -18.27 -5.38
N PRO A 63 0.42 -17.45 -4.47
CA PRO A 63 0.41 -17.74 -3.05
C PRO A 63 -0.10 -19.16 -2.78
N GLN A 64 0.59 -19.89 -1.90
CA GLN A 64 0.20 -21.23 -1.51
C GLN A 64 -0.44 -21.20 -0.12
N PRO A 65 -1.29 -22.19 0.22
CA PRO A 65 -1.93 -22.26 1.54
C PRO A 65 -0.93 -22.09 2.68
N VAL A 66 -1.35 -21.42 3.75
CA VAL A 66 -0.52 -21.21 4.93
C VAL A 66 -0.02 -22.53 5.50
N VAL A 67 1.26 -22.57 5.94
CA VAL A 67 1.82 -23.75 6.61
C VAL A 67 1.26 -23.85 8.01
N PRO A 68 0.54 -24.92 8.37
CA PRO A 68 -0.02 -25.08 9.71
C PRO A 68 1.05 -25.16 10.80
N TRP A 69 0.74 -24.61 11.97
CA TRP A 69 1.61 -24.67 13.15
C TRP A 69 0.90 -25.31 14.35
N GLN A 70 1.71 -25.79 15.29
CA GLN A 70 1.23 -26.36 16.55
C GLN A 70 1.33 -25.33 17.69
N GLY A 71 0.40 -25.43 18.63
CA GLY A 71 0.34 -24.53 19.79
C GLY A 71 -0.18 -23.12 19.45
N VAL A 72 -0.03 -22.21 20.39
CA VAL A 72 -0.47 -20.82 20.25
C VAL A 72 0.70 -19.96 19.78
N LYS A 73 0.55 -19.34 18.59
CA LYS A 73 1.50 -18.33 18.09
C LYS A 73 1.19 -17.00 18.79
N LEU A 74 2.14 -16.49 19.59
CA LEU A 74 2.07 -15.15 20.13
C LEU A 74 2.39 -14.16 19.00
N CYS A 75 1.42 -13.32 18.66
CA CYS A 75 1.50 -12.32 17.57
C CYS A 75 1.89 -10.94 18.15
N ASP A 76 3.10 -10.88 18.74
CA ASP A 76 3.68 -9.69 19.38
C ASP A 76 4.74 -8.99 18.53
N LYS A 77 5.15 -9.60 17.41
CA LYS A 77 6.16 -9.06 16.48
C LYS A 77 5.64 -9.00 15.07
N PHE A 78 5.97 -7.93 14.37
CA PHE A 78 5.68 -7.80 12.94
C PHE A 78 6.45 -8.83 12.12
N GLY A 79 5.86 -9.26 11.00
CA GLY A 79 6.55 -10.08 10.01
C GLY A 79 7.55 -9.26 9.20
N HIS A 80 8.43 -9.95 8.48
CA HIS A 80 9.43 -9.29 7.64
C HIS A 80 8.77 -8.49 6.51
N PRO A 81 9.25 -7.27 6.22
CA PRO A 81 8.97 -6.60 4.96
C PRO A 81 9.49 -7.42 3.77
N SER A 82 8.88 -7.23 2.59
CA SER A 82 9.40 -7.80 1.35
C SER A 82 10.84 -7.33 1.09
N TYR A 83 11.66 -8.19 0.45
CA TYR A 83 13.04 -7.84 0.12
C TYR A 83 13.08 -6.62 -0.81
N GLN A 84 13.80 -5.60 -0.40
CA GLN A 84 13.86 -4.29 -1.03
C GLN A 84 15.19 -3.58 -0.75
N ALA A 85 15.39 -2.37 -1.26
CA ALA A 85 16.58 -1.57 -0.96
C ALA A 85 16.66 -1.20 0.52
N VAL A 86 17.86 -1.10 1.03
CA VAL A 86 18.10 -0.50 2.36
C VAL A 86 17.78 1.00 2.29
N HIS A 87 17.03 1.48 3.26
CA HIS A 87 16.70 2.90 3.36
C HIS A 87 17.86 3.69 3.98
N TYR A 88 18.14 4.84 3.40
CA TYR A 88 19.16 5.77 3.90
C TYR A 88 18.48 7.05 4.38
N PRO A 89 19.02 7.73 5.42
CA PRO A 89 18.45 8.97 5.93
C PRO A 89 18.22 10.03 4.83
N GLY A 90 17.13 10.78 4.94
CA GLY A 90 16.70 11.85 4.05
C GLY A 90 15.39 11.54 3.30
N GLY A 91 14.71 12.59 2.85
CA GLY A 91 13.43 12.47 2.15
C GLY A 91 12.39 11.69 2.95
N TYR A 92 11.72 10.75 2.32
CA TYR A 92 10.68 9.93 2.94
C TYR A 92 11.20 9.09 4.11
N THR A 93 12.41 8.53 4.04
CA THR A 93 13.00 7.73 5.12
C THR A 93 13.02 8.48 6.46
N THR A 94 13.45 9.76 6.43
CA THR A 94 13.43 10.60 7.63
C THR A 94 12.03 11.10 7.96
N GLU A 95 11.21 11.42 6.95
CA GLU A 95 9.82 11.84 7.18
C GLU A 95 9.02 10.78 7.94
N TRP A 96 9.14 9.53 7.55
CA TRP A 96 8.40 8.42 8.17
C TRP A 96 9.09 7.86 9.42
N GLY A 97 10.30 8.29 9.73
CA GLY A 97 11.03 7.82 10.91
C GLY A 97 11.47 6.37 10.80
N TYR A 98 11.83 5.90 9.58
CA TYR A 98 12.35 4.56 9.39
C TYR A 98 13.65 4.35 10.18
N GLY A 99 13.80 3.21 10.83
CA GLY A 99 14.94 2.91 11.68
C GLY A 99 15.14 1.42 11.88
N ASP A 100 14.66 0.88 12.99
CA ASP A 100 14.88 -0.51 13.39
C ASP A 100 13.85 -1.47 12.76
N GLU A 101 13.76 -1.49 11.42
CA GLU A 101 12.89 -2.44 10.75
C GLU A 101 13.39 -3.87 10.90
N SER A 102 12.45 -4.82 10.85
CA SER A 102 12.76 -6.22 10.68
C SER A 102 13.56 -6.44 9.39
N PRO A 103 14.54 -7.35 9.36
CA PRO A 103 15.30 -7.61 8.14
C PRO A 103 14.40 -7.92 6.96
N TYR A 104 14.70 -7.35 5.78
CA TYR A 104 13.97 -7.59 4.55
C TYR A 104 14.12 -9.05 4.11
N SER A 105 13.04 -9.67 3.66
CA SER A 105 13.02 -11.08 3.32
C SER A 105 12.04 -11.38 2.18
N GLU A 106 12.30 -12.44 1.43
CA GLU A 106 11.28 -13.03 0.55
C GLU A 106 10.16 -13.70 1.37
N ASP A 107 10.44 -14.19 2.59
CA ASP A 107 9.42 -14.62 3.56
C ASP A 107 8.74 -13.40 4.17
N CYS A 108 7.78 -12.82 3.43
CA CYS A 108 7.14 -11.54 3.75
C CYS A 108 5.60 -11.59 3.79
N LEU A 109 4.97 -12.73 3.51
CA LEU A 109 3.52 -12.81 3.37
C LEU A 109 2.80 -12.85 4.72
N TYR A 110 2.86 -11.72 5.41
CA TYR A 110 2.30 -11.50 6.73
C TYR A 110 1.30 -10.35 6.74
N LEU A 111 0.30 -10.46 7.61
CA LEU A 111 -0.66 -9.41 7.89
C LEU A 111 -0.72 -9.11 9.40
N ASN A 112 -1.33 -7.97 9.71
CA ASN A 112 -1.54 -7.51 11.08
C ASN A 112 -2.99 -7.10 11.24
N VAL A 113 -3.56 -7.31 12.44
CA VAL A 113 -4.97 -7.01 12.73
C VAL A 113 -5.07 -6.19 14.00
N TRP A 114 -5.73 -5.03 13.93
CA TRP A 114 -6.12 -4.20 15.10
C TRP A 114 -7.62 -4.28 15.30
N THR A 115 -8.06 -4.59 16.50
CA THR A 115 -9.48 -4.74 16.81
C THR A 115 -9.81 -4.48 18.28
N LYS A 116 -11.02 -4.01 18.55
CA LYS A 116 -11.64 -4.01 19.89
C LYS A 116 -12.51 -5.23 20.16
N ALA A 117 -12.77 -6.06 19.18
CA ALA A 117 -13.75 -7.14 19.25
C ALA A 117 -13.12 -8.54 19.12
N SER A 118 -11.88 -8.69 19.58
CA SER A 118 -11.17 -9.97 19.58
C SER A 118 -11.97 -11.07 20.27
N GLY A 119 -12.19 -12.20 19.60
CA GLY A 119 -12.98 -13.31 20.13
C GLY A 119 -14.49 -13.06 20.20
N GLN A 120 -15.00 -12.04 19.52
CA GLN A 120 -16.42 -11.65 19.52
C GLN A 120 -17.00 -11.67 18.08
N PRO A 121 -17.18 -12.84 17.45
CA PRO A 121 -17.55 -12.95 16.04
C PRO A 121 -18.91 -12.31 15.70
N ASP A 122 -19.79 -12.19 16.68
CA ASP A 122 -21.12 -11.59 16.51
C ASP A 122 -21.11 -10.06 16.46
N LYS A 123 -19.98 -9.43 16.74
CA LYS A 123 -19.86 -7.95 16.68
C LYS A 123 -19.98 -7.41 15.27
N LYS A 124 -19.51 -8.14 14.27
CA LYS A 124 -19.58 -7.77 12.85
C LYS A 124 -19.14 -6.33 12.57
N LEU A 125 -17.99 -5.96 13.12
CA LEU A 125 -17.40 -4.65 12.87
C LEU A 125 -16.96 -4.54 11.40
N PRO A 126 -17.06 -3.37 10.75
CA PRO A 126 -16.51 -3.17 9.41
C PRO A 126 -15.01 -3.45 9.40
N VAL A 127 -14.53 -3.96 8.28
CA VAL A 127 -13.11 -4.30 8.07
C VAL A 127 -12.51 -3.32 7.07
N ALA A 128 -11.31 -2.83 7.34
CA ALA A 128 -10.53 -2.03 6.41
C ALA A 128 -9.20 -2.71 6.12
N LEU A 129 -8.94 -3.05 4.86
CA LEU A 129 -7.66 -3.60 4.40
C LEU A 129 -6.78 -2.49 3.85
N TRP A 130 -5.67 -2.20 4.53
CA TRP A 130 -4.65 -1.27 4.08
C TRP A 130 -3.63 -1.93 3.16
N ILE A 131 -3.39 -1.33 1.98
CA ILE A 131 -2.39 -1.73 1.00
C ILE A 131 -1.40 -0.58 0.84
N HIS A 132 -0.17 -0.78 1.32
CA HIS A 132 0.86 0.26 1.30
C HIS A 132 1.34 0.63 -0.10
N GLY A 133 1.91 1.82 -0.23
CA GLY A 133 2.52 2.33 -1.45
C GLY A 133 3.97 1.91 -1.65
N GLY A 134 4.81 2.85 -2.14
CA GLY A 134 6.24 2.62 -2.36
C GLY A 134 6.60 2.15 -3.77
N GLY A 135 5.81 2.55 -4.79
CA GLY A 135 6.15 2.30 -6.21
C GLY A 135 6.23 0.83 -6.60
N TYR A 136 5.62 -0.08 -5.85
CA TYR A 136 5.74 -1.54 -5.95
C TYR A 136 7.16 -2.07 -5.72
N ARG A 137 8.06 -1.27 -5.15
CA ARG A 137 9.49 -1.59 -4.98
C ARG A 137 9.95 -1.54 -3.53
N GLU A 138 9.28 -0.77 -2.71
CA GLU A 138 9.60 -0.54 -1.30
C GLU A 138 8.32 -0.38 -0.48
N GLY A 139 8.47 -0.32 0.83
CA GLY A 139 7.38 -0.16 1.77
C GLY A 139 6.98 -1.46 2.46
N TRP A 140 6.17 -1.33 3.51
CA TRP A 140 5.57 -2.43 4.26
C TRP A 140 4.33 -1.97 5.03
N GLY A 141 3.48 -2.89 5.42
CA GLY A 141 2.18 -2.58 6.04
C GLY A 141 2.24 -2.06 7.48
N THR A 142 3.43 -1.86 8.05
CA THR A 142 3.63 -1.45 9.46
C THR A 142 4.64 -0.32 9.60
N GLU A 143 4.74 0.53 8.58
CA GLU A 143 5.45 1.80 8.71
C GLU A 143 4.79 2.65 9.81
N PRO A 144 5.53 3.50 10.55
CA PRO A 144 4.98 4.21 11.70
C PRO A 144 3.72 5.02 11.42
N GLU A 145 3.58 5.56 10.23
CA GLU A 145 2.39 6.29 9.79
C GLU A 145 1.14 5.42 9.62
N PHE A 146 1.29 4.08 9.56
CA PHE A 146 0.18 3.13 9.41
C PHE A 146 -0.22 2.42 10.71
N TYR A 147 0.30 2.81 11.85
CA TYR A 147 -0.11 2.22 13.13
C TYR A 147 -1.59 2.51 13.39
N ALA A 148 -2.38 1.45 13.41
CA ALA A 148 -3.83 1.56 13.26
C ALA A 148 -4.62 1.42 14.56
N GLU A 149 -4.04 1.73 15.70
CA GLU A 149 -4.70 1.66 17.01
C GLU A 149 -5.97 2.52 17.05
N GLU A 150 -5.90 3.71 16.46
CA GLU A 150 -7.02 4.67 16.42
C GLU A 150 -8.20 4.14 15.58
N TRP A 151 -7.93 3.38 14.50
CA TRP A 151 -8.98 2.71 13.74
C TRP A 151 -9.72 1.67 14.57
N GLY A 152 -8.98 0.84 15.33
CA GLY A 152 -9.55 -0.09 16.29
C GLY A 152 -10.38 0.63 17.34
N ALA A 153 -9.92 1.79 17.81
CA ALA A 153 -10.65 2.63 18.75
C ALA A 153 -11.98 3.18 18.20
N LYS A 154 -12.08 3.35 16.87
CA LYS A 154 -13.29 3.76 16.15
C LYS A 154 -14.19 2.57 15.73
N ASP A 155 -14.02 1.39 16.32
CA ASP A 155 -14.80 0.18 16.01
C ASP A 155 -14.71 -0.24 14.51
N VAL A 156 -13.52 -0.17 13.94
CA VAL A 156 -13.18 -0.73 12.64
C VAL A 156 -12.05 -1.74 12.84
N VAL A 157 -12.21 -2.96 12.32
CA VAL A 157 -11.11 -3.93 12.29
C VAL A 157 -10.19 -3.52 11.16
N LEU A 158 -8.99 -3.04 11.49
CA LEU A 158 -8.00 -2.73 10.47
C LEU A 158 -7.05 -3.91 10.26
N VAL A 159 -6.85 -4.25 8.99
CA VAL A 159 -5.87 -5.22 8.54
C VAL A 159 -4.84 -4.49 7.68
N SER A 160 -3.55 -4.63 7.98
CA SER A 160 -2.47 -4.20 7.09
C SER A 160 -1.68 -5.40 6.59
N ILE A 161 -1.16 -5.34 5.38
CA ILE A 161 -0.48 -6.46 4.74
C ILE A 161 0.89 -6.06 4.22
N ASN A 162 1.81 -7.02 4.23
CA ASN A 162 2.96 -7.03 3.33
C ASN A 162 2.60 -7.89 2.11
N TYR A 163 3.16 -7.56 0.96
CA TYR A 163 3.03 -8.31 -0.28
C TYR A 163 4.35 -8.29 -1.02
N ARG A 164 4.59 -9.23 -1.92
CA ARG A 164 5.83 -9.29 -2.69
C ARG A 164 6.02 -8.06 -3.56
N LEU A 165 7.21 -7.49 -3.51
CA LEU A 165 7.58 -6.26 -4.19
C LEU A 165 8.63 -6.51 -5.29
N GLY A 166 8.79 -5.52 -6.16
CA GLY A 166 9.83 -5.46 -7.16
C GLY A 166 9.91 -6.73 -8.01
N VAL A 167 11.12 -7.21 -8.20
CA VAL A 167 11.41 -8.42 -8.98
C VAL A 167 10.78 -9.69 -8.40
N PHE A 168 10.51 -9.74 -7.09
CA PHE A 168 9.88 -10.89 -6.44
C PHE A 168 8.36 -10.91 -6.60
N GLY A 169 7.75 -9.72 -6.74
CA GLY A 169 6.30 -9.57 -6.87
C GLY A 169 5.80 -9.41 -8.31
N PHE A 170 6.66 -8.93 -9.23
CA PHE A 170 6.18 -8.47 -10.55
C PHE A 170 7.07 -8.90 -11.72
N LEU A 171 7.96 -9.88 -11.53
CA LEU A 171 8.78 -10.41 -12.60
C LEU A 171 7.93 -11.21 -13.60
N THR A 172 8.01 -10.86 -14.89
CA THR A 172 7.48 -11.65 -16.00
C THR A 172 8.62 -12.43 -16.68
N HIS A 173 8.40 -13.69 -17.07
CA HIS A 173 9.39 -14.49 -17.80
C HIS A 173 8.68 -15.59 -18.60
N PRO A 174 9.14 -15.94 -19.83
CA PRO A 174 8.47 -16.94 -20.65
C PRO A 174 8.34 -18.32 -20.00
N GLU A 175 9.38 -18.76 -19.27
CA GLU A 175 9.32 -20.06 -18.57
C GLU A 175 8.39 -20.03 -17.35
N LEU A 176 8.28 -18.91 -16.67
CA LEU A 176 7.30 -18.74 -15.58
C LEU A 176 5.87 -18.79 -16.13
N SER A 177 5.62 -18.12 -17.26
CA SER A 177 4.32 -18.19 -17.93
C SER A 177 4.02 -19.61 -18.44
N ALA A 178 5.01 -20.34 -18.94
CA ALA A 178 4.84 -21.72 -19.38
C ALA A 178 4.60 -22.70 -18.21
N GLU A 179 5.15 -22.42 -17.02
CA GLU A 179 4.89 -23.21 -15.79
C GLU A 179 3.53 -22.91 -15.19
N SER A 180 3.00 -21.71 -15.36
CA SER A 180 1.73 -21.27 -14.78
C SER A 180 0.55 -22.02 -15.41
N PRO A 181 -0.40 -22.51 -14.62
CA PRO A 181 -1.63 -23.13 -15.14
C PRO A 181 -2.49 -22.14 -15.95
N HIS A 182 -2.24 -20.85 -15.80
CA HIS A 182 -2.96 -19.76 -16.48
C HIS A 182 -2.20 -19.20 -17.68
N GLY A 183 -0.97 -19.68 -17.96
CA GLY A 183 -0.16 -19.25 -19.09
C GLY A 183 0.41 -17.82 -18.96
N VAL A 184 0.45 -17.25 -17.74
CA VAL A 184 0.90 -15.90 -17.45
C VAL A 184 1.88 -15.88 -16.28
N SER A 185 2.67 -14.81 -16.19
CA SER A 185 3.59 -14.52 -15.08
C SER A 185 3.59 -13.03 -14.73
N GLY A 186 4.17 -12.66 -13.61
CA GLY A 186 4.03 -11.32 -13.05
C GLY A 186 2.81 -11.25 -12.11
N ASN A 187 2.41 -10.07 -11.70
CA ASN A 187 1.25 -9.83 -10.82
C ASN A 187 1.20 -10.67 -9.52
N TYR A 188 2.32 -11.31 -9.11
CA TYR A 188 2.34 -12.12 -7.88
C TYR A 188 2.03 -11.28 -6.64
N GLY A 189 2.49 -10.01 -6.61
CA GLY A 189 2.14 -9.08 -5.53
C GLY A 189 0.64 -8.76 -5.46
N ILE A 190 -0.08 -8.72 -6.60
CA ILE A 190 -1.54 -8.58 -6.62
C ILE A 190 -2.22 -9.87 -6.19
N LEU A 191 -1.70 -11.03 -6.60
CA LEU A 191 -2.20 -12.33 -6.13
C LEU A 191 -2.04 -12.48 -4.61
N ASP A 192 -0.96 -11.96 -4.02
CA ASP A 192 -0.77 -11.92 -2.57
C ASP A 192 -1.87 -11.09 -1.88
N GLN A 193 -2.21 -9.92 -2.44
CA GLN A 193 -3.31 -9.08 -1.94
C GLN A 193 -4.67 -9.76 -2.05
N ILE A 194 -4.92 -10.47 -3.14
CA ILE A 194 -6.13 -11.29 -3.32
C ILE A 194 -6.18 -12.42 -2.29
N GLU A 195 -5.05 -13.07 -2.01
CA GLU A 195 -4.98 -14.13 -0.99
C GLU A 195 -5.22 -13.57 0.43
N ALA A 196 -4.71 -12.38 0.72
CA ALA A 196 -5.02 -11.69 1.98
C ALA A 196 -6.52 -11.36 2.11
N LEU A 197 -7.19 -10.98 1.01
CA LEU A 197 -8.65 -10.80 1.00
C LEU A 197 -9.40 -12.11 1.23
N LYS A 198 -8.95 -13.22 0.65
CA LYS A 198 -9.51 -14.55 0.93
C LYS A 198 -9.28 -14.97 2.38
N TRP A 199 -8.11 -14.65 2.94
CA TRP A 199 -7.83 -14.87 4.35
C TRP A 199 -8.80 -14.08 5.24
N ILE A 200 -9.04 -12.80 4.93
CA ILE A 200 -10.06 -11.97 5.61
C ILE A 200 -11.41 -12.64 5.56
N LYS A 201 -11.86 -13.08 4.39
CA LYS A 201 -13.15 -13.75 4.21
C LYS A 201 -13.32 -14.98 5.10
N LYS A 202 -12.25 -15.74 5.31
CA LYS A 202 -12.27 -16.97 6.14
C LYS A 202 -12.16 -16.68 7.65
N ASN A 203 -11.36 -15.71 8.05
CA ASN A 203 -10.84 -15.64 9.42
C ASN A 203 -11.30 -14.42 10.21
N ILE A 204 -11.68 -13.30 9.53
CA ILE A 204 -11.83 -12.01 10.21
C ILE A 204 -12.95 -11.98 11.26
N ALA A 205 -13.92 -12.87 11.16
CA ALA A 205 -14.97 -13.01 12.17
C ALA A 205 -14.40 -13.35 13.55
N GLN A 206 -13.30 -14.09 13.65
CA GLN A 206 -12.63 -14.39 14.93
C GLN A 206 -12.11 -13.13 15.61
N PHE A 207 -11.82 -12.11 14.83
CA PHE A 207 -11.37 -10.78 15.27
C PHE A 207 -12.55 -9.80 15.47
N GLY A 208 -13.80 -10.29 15.35
CA GLY A 208 -15.01 -9.50 15.45
C GLY A 208 -15.37 -8.70 14.21
N GLY A 209 -14.67 -8.92 13.09
CA GLY A 209 -14.92 -8.26 11.81
C GLY A 209 -16.05 -8.94 11.00
N ASP A 210 -16.68 -8.17 10.13
CA ASP A 210 -17.69 -8.64 9.18
C ASP A 210 -17.02 -8.96 7.82
N PRO A 211 -16.92 -10.23 7.41
CA PRO A 211 -16.34 -10.59 6.11
C PRO A 211 -17.18 -10.10 4.91
N ASP A 212 -18.42 -9.65 5.13
CA ASP A 212 -19.31 -9.09 4.12
C ASP A 212 -19.37 -7.55 4.17
N ASN A 213 -18.49 -6.90 4.95
CA ASN A 213 -18.35 -5.47 5.03
C ASN A 213 -16.88 -5.05 5.03
N VAL A 214 -16.18 -5.29 3.92
CA VAL A 214 -14.74 -5.06 3.76
C VAL A 214 -14.50 -3.85 2.85
N MET A 215 -13.74 -2.88 3.33
CA MET A 215 -13.20 -1.77 2.55
C MET A 215 -11.74 -2.05 2.20
N ILE A 216 -11.36 -1.87 0.94
CA ILE A 216 -9.95 -1.83 0.53
C ILE A 216 -9.51 -0.37 0.37
N PHE A 217 -8.34 -0.03 0.85
CA PHE A 217 -7.77 1.30 0.66
C PHE A 217 -6.25 1.27 0.55
N GLY A 218 -5.71 2.17 -0.24
CA GLY A 218 -4.27 2.26 -0.47
C GLY A 218 -3.87 3.59 -1.06
N GLN A 219 -2.60 3.93 -0.92
CA GLN A 219 -2.03 5.19 -1.39
C GLN A 219 -0.93 4.92 -2.42
N SER A 220 -0.77 5.80 -3.44
CA SER A 220 0.30 5.68 -4.44
C SER A 220 0.23 4.34 -5.19
N ALA A 221 1.27 3.51 -5.14
CA ALA A 221 1.24 2.15 -5.67
C ALA A 221 0.17 1.28 -5.00
N GLY A 222 -0.12 1.49 -3.70
CA GLY A 222 -1.24 0.85 -3.03
C GLY A 222 -2.59 1.25 -3.63
N ALA A 223 -2.76 2.51 -4.04
CA ALA A 223 -3.94 2.96 -4.78
C ALA A 223 -4.00 2.33 -6.18
N GLY A 224 -2.86 2.16 -6.84
CA GLY A 224 -2.75 1.38 -8.07
C GLY A 224 -3.17 -0.08 -7.88
N SER A 225 -2.79 -0.69 -6.75
CA SER A 225 -3.27 -2.02 -6.35
C SER A 225 -4.78 -2.06 -6.16
N VAL A 226 -5.35 -1.06 -5.46
CA VAL A 226 -6.81 -0.94 -5.30
C VAL A 226 -7.50 -0.88 -6.66
N LYS A 227 -6.97 -0.08 -7.63
CA LYS A 227 -7.49 -0.04 -8.99
C LYS A 227 -7.47 -1.42 -9.66
N THR A 228 -6.33 -2.13 -9.59
CA THR A 228 -6.19 -3.48 -10.15
C THR A 228 -7.14 -4.47 -9.49
N LEU A 229 -7.34 -4.42 -8.18
CA LEU A 229 -8.33 -5.25 -7.48
C LEU A 229 -9.76 -4.94 -7.91
N CYS A 230 -10.08 -3.66 -8.20
CA CYS A 230 -11.40 -3.27 -8.69
C CYS A 230 -11.72 -3.76 -10.10
N GLU A 231 -10.72 -3.97 -10.94
CA GLU A 231 -10.89 -4.54 -12.29
C GLU A 231 -10.79 -6.07 -12.29
N SER A 232 -10.04 -6.66 -11.33
CA SER A 232 -9.74 -8.09 -11.31
C SER A 232 -10.97 -8.96 -11.04
N PRO A 233 -11.26 -9.95 -11.89
CA PRO A 233 -12.33 -10.91 -11.65
C PRO A 233 -12.05 -11.78 -10.42
N LEU A 234 -10.78 -11.98 -10.05
CA LEU A 234 -10.37 -12.82 -8.93
C LEU A 234 -10.65 -12.18 -7.56
N ALA A 235 -10.84 -10.87 -7.52
CA ALA A 235 -11.15 -10.12 -6.30
C ALA A 235 -12.65 -9.85 -6.10
N ARG A 236 -13.49 -10.24 -7.06
CA ARG A 236 -14.95 -10.01 -7.00
C ARG A 236 -15.57 -10.65 -5.76
N GLY A 237 -16.38 -9.87 -5.04
CA GLY A 237 -17.08 -10.32 -3.83
C GLY A 237 -16.19 -10.50 -2.59
N LEU A 238 -14.90 -10.12 -2.67
CA LEU A 238 -13.99 -10.13 -1.53
C LEU A 238 -13.92 -8.78 -0.81
N PHE A 239 -14.38 -7.71 -1.44
CA PHE A 239 -14.49 -6.37 -0.85
C PHE A 239 -15.79 -5.67 -1.28
N HIS A 240 -16.17 -4.61 -0.56
CA HIS A 240 -17.49 -3.97 -0.64
C HIS A 240 -17.38 -2.44 -0.79
N LYS A 241 -16.18 -1.87 -0.65
CA LYS A 241 -15.86 -0.45 -0.78
C LYS A 241 -14.41 -0.29 -1.19
N ALA A 242 -14.09 0.78 -1.92
CA ALA A 242 -12.72 1.06 -2.34
C ALA A 242 -12.35 2.53 -2.13
N VAL A 243 -11.13 2.77 -1.61
CA VAL A 243 -10.56 4.11 -1.45
C VAL A 243 -9.24 4.19 -2.20
N ILE A 244 -9.15 5.12 -3.14
CA ILE A 244 -8.00 5.34 -4.02
C ILE A 244 -7.33 6.66 -3.61
N MET A 245 -6.18 6.58 -2.91
CA MET A 245 -5.47 7.74 -2.38
C MET A 245 -4.24 8.04 -3.23
N SER A 246 -4.20 9.22 -3.87
CA SER A 246 -3.07 9.63 -4.75
C SER A 246 -2.72 8.59 -5.84
N GLY A 247 -3.75 7.93 -6.39
CA GLY A 247 -3.63 6.97 -7.49
C GLY A 247 -4.13 7.52 -8.83
N GLY A 248 -4.57 8.79 -8.86
CA GLY A 248 -5.21 9.42 -10.00
C GLY A 248 -6.58 8.80 -10.34
N GLY A 249 -7.36 9.51 -11.13
CA GLY A 249 -8.64 9.05 -11.69
C GLY A 249 -8.48 8.38 -13.05
N LEU A 250 -9.36 8.74 -14.00
CA LEU A 250 -9.25 8.31 -15.39
C LEU A 250 -8.21 9.16 -16.16
N ASN A 251 -7.54 8.54 -17.11
CA ASN A 251 -6.70 9.27 -18.05
C ASN A 251 -7.59 10.09 -18.99
N ILE A 252 -7.47 11.41 -18.91
CA ILE A 252 -8.11 12.32 -19.85
C ILE A 252 -7.13 12.52 -21.00
N PRO A 253 -7.54 12.27 -22.27
CA PRO A 253 -6.72 12.63 -23.40
C PRO A 253 -6.45 14.15 -23.35
N GLN A 254 -5.24 14.55 -22.98
CA GLN A 254 -4.86 15.94 -23.15
C GLN A 254 -4.96 16.26 -24.65
N ALA A 255 -5.71 17.30 -24.99
CA ALA A 255 -5.63 17.87 -26.34
C ALA A 255 -4.14 18.09 -26.65
N ALA A 256 -3.68 17.57 -27.79
CA ALA A 256 -2.27 17.73 -28.19
C ALA A 256 -1.92 19.21 -27.98
N PRO A 257 -0.84 19.55 -27.26
CA PRO A 257 -0.49 20.94 -27.06
C PRO A 257 -0.43 21.58 -28.46
N ALA A 258 -1.20 22.65 -28.65
CA ALA A 258 -1.18 23.42 -29.90
C ALA A 258 0.29 23.62 -30.22
N ALA A 259 0.72 23.23 -31.43
CA ALA A 259 2.11 23.16 -31.84
C ALA A 259 2.86 24.39 -31.31
N ALA A 260 3.75 24.19 -30.35
CA ALA A 260 4.53 25.26 -29.78
C ALA A 260 5.20 25.99 -30.95
N PRO A 261 5.17 27.32 -31.01
CA PRO A 261 5.86 28.05 -32.07
C PRO A 261 7.31 27.57 -32.08
N ALA A 262 7.81 27.24 -33.25
CA ALA A 262 9.12 26.68 -33.48
C ALA A 262 10.16 27.38 -32.60
N ALA A 263 10.80 26.65 -31.68
CA ALA A 263 11.78 27.19 -30.75
C ALA A 263 12.86 27.90 -31.53
N ARG A 264 13.15 29.15 -31.20
CA ARG A 264 14.28 29.89 -31.75
C ARG A 264 15.56 29.06 -31.56
N PRO A 265 16.43 28.88 -32.58
CA PRO A 265 17.67 28.18 -32.41
C PRO A 265 18.52 28.88 -31.32
N GLY A 266 18.82 28.15 -30.23
CA GLY A 266 19.72 28.62 -29.19
C GLY A 266 19.14 28.81 -27.79
N ALA A 267 17.82 28.67 -27.56
CA ALA A 267 17.25 28.72 -26.20
C ALA A 267 17.18 27.31 -25.58
N ALA A 268 17.96 27.08 -24.53
CA ALA A 268 17.85 25.88 -23.70
C ALA A 268 16.50 25.91 -22.95
N PRO A 269 15.74 24.77 -22.87
CA PRO A 269 14.56 24.69 -22.08
C PRO A 269 14.89 24.93 -20.60
N ALA A 270 14.17 25.85 -19.96
CA ALA A 270 14.29 26.10 -18.55
C ALA A 270 13.85 24.86 -17.76
N GLY A 271 14.72 24.36 -16.85
CA GLY A 271 14.38 23.30 -15.89
C GLY A 271 15.12 21.96 -16.06
N ARG A 272 16.10 21.85 -16.93
CA ARG A 272 16.85 20.61 -17.12
C ARG A 272 18.11 20.59 -16.24
N PRO A 273 18.36 19.54 -15.41
CA PRO A 273 19.62 19.37 -14.71
C PRO A 273 20.79 19.26 -15.71
N ALA A 274 21.89 19.96 -15.44
CA ALA A 274 23.09 19.91 -16.26
C ALA A 274 23.65 18.47 -16.26
N GLY A 275 23.87 17.90 -17.47
CA GLY A 275 24.46 16.57 -17.63
C GLY A 275 23.53 15.46 -18.14
N MET A 276 22.24 15.68 -18.26
CA MET A 276 21.32 14.67 -18.83
C MET A 276 21.40 14.63 -20.36
N PRO A 277 21.57 13.43 -20.98
CA PRO A 277 21.56 13.29 -22.45
C PRO A 277 20.23 13.75 -23.06
N ALA A 278 20.30 14.38 -24.24
CA ALA A 278 19.13 15.00 -24.90
C ALA A 278 18.01 14.03 -25.28
N ASN A 279 18.29 12.75 -25.37
CA ASN A 279 17.38 11.67 -25.75
C ASN A 279 16.60 11.04 -24.59
N MET A 280 16.91 11.38 -23.31
CA MET A 280 16.16 10.82 -22.16
C MET A 280 14.79 11.46 -21.94
N SER A 281 14.53 12.68 -22.43
CA SER A 281 13.21 13.30 -22.34
C SER A 281 12.19 12.78 -23.36
N ALA A 282 12.63 11.99 -24.33
CA ALA A 282 11.76 11.37 -25.34
C ALA A 282 11.43 9.89 -25.05
N MET A 283 12.02 9.29 -24.01
CA MET A 283 11.55 8.01 -23.49
C MET A 283 10.26 8.24 -22.67
N ARG A 284 9.16 8.49 -23.35
CA ARG A 284 7.85 8.17 -22.82
C ARG A 284 7.92 6.70 -22.46
N PHE A 285 7.72 6.36 -21.17
CA PHE A 285 7.47 5.00 -20.73
C PHE A 285 6.26 4.49 -21.51
N ARG A 286 6.49 3.86 -22.65
CA ARG A 286 5.46 3.09 -23.32
C ARG A 286 5.25 1.88 -22.41
N PRO A 287 4.05 1.66 -21.88
CA PRO A 287 3.79 0.42 -21.16
C PRO A 287 4.09 -0.75 -22.11
N MET A 288 5.03 -1.61 -21.70
CA MET A 288 5.31 -2.85 -22.42
C MET A 288 4.10 -3.78 -22.25
N ASN A 289 3.73 -4.49 -23.30
CA ASN A 289 2.83 -5.61 -23.11
C ASN A 289 3.57 -6.77 -22.44
N ILE A 290 2.84 -7.73 -21.91
CA ILE A 290 3.41 -8.83 -21.13
C ILE A 290 4.49 -9.62 -21.94
N LYS A 291 4.32 -9.82 -23.24
CA LYS A 291 5.28 -10.54 -24.07
C LYS A 291 6.57 -9.77 -24.27
N GLU A 292 6.50 -8.45 -24.44
CA GLU A 292 7.67 -7.60 -24.48
C GLU A 292 8.43 -7.63 -23.15
N ALA A 293 7.72 -7.60 -22.02
CA ALA A 293 8.30 -7.65 -20.69
C ALA A 293 8.96 -9.02 -20.40
N GLU A 294 8.32 -10.13 -20.78
CA GLU A 294 8.87 -11.48 -20.68
C GLU A 294 10.21 -11.61 -21.42
N LEU A 295 10.26 -11.11 -22.67
CA LEU A 295 11.46 -11.18 -23.48
C LEU A 295 12.60 -10.32 -22.91
N ALA A 296 12.28 -9.12 -22.42
CA ALA A 296 13.25 -8.24 -21.78
C ALA A 296 13.86 -8.88 -20.53
N THR A 297 13.02 -9.49 -19.69
CA THR A 297 13.49 -10.19 -18.49
C THR A 297 14.33 -11.42 -18.83
N LYS A 298 13.91 -12.20 -19.84
CA LYS A 298 14.71 -13.34 -20.31
C LYS A 298 16.10 -12.92 -20.76
N GLU A 299 16.22 -11.84 -21.54
CA GLU A 299 17.52 -11.31 -21.98
C GLU A 299 18.46 -11.00 -20.79
N VAL A 300 17.92 -10.42 -19.71
CA VAL A 300 18.69 -10.11 -18.50
C VAL A 300 19.14 -11.37 -17.78
N MET A 301 18.21 -12.31 -17.58
CA MET A 301 18.49 -13.54 -16.85
C MET A 301 19.50 -14.40 -17.61
N ASP A 302 19.37 -14.51 -18.93
CA ASP A 302 20.33 -15.21 -19.80
C ASP A 302 21.71 -14.56 -19.75
N TRP A 303 21.80 -13.21 -19.80
CA TRP A 303 23.06 -12.48 -19.65
C TRP A 303 23.74 -12.78 -18.30
N ALA A 304 22.97 -12.93 -17.24
CA ALA A 304 23.46 -13.29 -15.91
C ALA A 304 23.79 -14.79 -15.75
N GLY A 305 23.58 -15.61 -16.79
CA GLY A 305 23.77 -17.07 -16.74
C GLY A 305 22.64 -17.83 -16.07
N LEU A 306 21.53 -17.16 -15.74
CA LEU A 306 20.33 -17.73 -15.14
C LEU A 306 19.35 -18.20 -16.23
N THR A 307 19.77 -19.15 -17.02
CA THR A 307 19.17 -19.56 -18.30
C THR A 307 17.93 -20.47 -18.18
N ASP A 308 17.56 -20.86 -16.97
CA ASP A 308 16.39 -21.71 -16.69
C ASP A 308 15.83 -21.44 -15.28
N LEU A 309 14.57 -21.84 -15.04
CA LEU A 309 13.90 -21.59 -13.75
C LEU A 309 14.63 -22.21 -12.57
N LYS A 310 15.28 -23.36 -12.75
CA LYS A 310 16.03 -24.01 -11.66
C LYS A 310 17.19 -23.13 -11.20
N LYS A 311 17.96 -22.57 -12.15
CA LYS A 311 19.03 -21.63 -11.82
C LYS A 311 18.50 -20.33 -11.24
N MET A 312 17.43 -19.78 -11.81
CA MET A 312 16.80 -18.56 -11.32
C MET A 312 16.31 -18.72 -9.88
N ARG A 313 15.66 -19.84 -9.53
CA ARG A 313 15.19 -20.14 -8.17
C ARG A 313 16.31 -20.47 -7.20
N ALA A 314 17.41 -21.05 -7.68
CA ALA A 314 18.58 -21.35 -6.87
C ALA A 314 19.50 -20.13 -6.60
N ALA A 315 19.33 -19.06 -7.37
CA ALA A 315 20.10 -17.82 -7.16
C ALA A 315 19.71 -17.16 -5.84
N SER A 316 20.70 -16.54 -5.16
CA SER A 316 20.42 -15.83 -3.92
C SER A 316 19.48 -14.64 -4.14
N THR A 317 18.78 -14.24 -3.10
CA THR A 317 17.89 -13.08 -3.07
C THR A 317 18.61 -11.81 -3.53
N GLU A 318 19.83 -11.60 -3.01
CA GLU A 318 20.69 -10.45 -3.35
C GLU A 318 21.08 -10.45 -4.83
N THR A 319 21.38 -11.61 -5.40
CA THR A 319 21.71 -11.74 -6.83
C THR A 319 20.52 -11.33 -7.70
N ILE A 320 19.35 -11.88 -7.42
CA ILE A 320 18.11 -11.54 -8.17
C ILE A 320 17.78 -10.06 -8.02
N TYR A 321 17.88 -9.52 -6.80
CA TYR A 321 17.63 -8.10 -6.54
C TYR A 321 18.64 -7.20 -7.26
N ALA A 322 19.95 -7.53 -7.23
CA ALA A 322 20.99 -6.76 -7.90
C ALA A 322 20.77 -6.72 -9.41
N LEU A 323 20.36 -7.82 -10.05
CA LEU A 323 20.03 -7.84 -11.47
C LEU A 323 18.92 -6.84 -11.82
N SER A 324 17.91 -6.72 -10.98
CA SER A 324 16.83 -5.76 -11.19
C SER A 324 17.31 -4.31 -11.16
N THR A 325 18.28 -3.98 -10.30
CA THR A 325 18.82 -2.62 -10.13
C THR A 325 19.86 -2.25 -11.17
N ILE A 326 20.78 -3.17 -11.51
CA ILE A 326 21.84 -2.95 -12.49
C ILE A 326 21.27 -2.76 -13.88
N TYR A 327 20.30 -3.56 -14.26
CA TYR A 327 19.68 -3.49 -15.58
C TYR A 327 18.95 -2.18 -15.81
N ASN A 328 18.32 -1.64 -14.78
CA ASN A 328 17.67 -0.33 -14.84
C ASN A 328 18.67 0.82 -15.11
N GLY A 329 19.93 0.67 -14.66
CA GLY A 329 20.96 1.70 -14.79
C GLY A 329 21.79 1.60 -16.07
N ALA A 330 22.07 0.40 -16.55
CA ALA A 330 23.13 0.16 -17.54
C ALA A 330 22.65 0.17 -19.01
N SER A 331 21.44 -0.24 -19.30
CA SER A 331 21.02 -0.46 -20.69
C SER A 331 20.23 0.69 -21.31
N GLY A 332 19.48 1.45 -20.55
CA GLY A 332 18.57 2.50 -21.06
C GLY A 332 17.58 2.01 -22.13
N LYS A 333 17.60 0.72 -22.45
CA LYS A 333 16.94 0.11 -23.59
C LYS A 333 15.57 -0.47 -23.23
N TYR A 334 15.39 -0.90 -22.00
CA TYR A 334 14.15 -1.50 -21.51
C TYR A 334 13.76 -0.89 -20.17
N GLY A 335 12.45 -0.83 -19.90
CA GLY A 335 11.94 -0.46 -18.58
C GLY A 335 12.43 -1.42 -17.50
N SER A 336 12.12 -1.09 -16.25
CA SER A 336 12.49 -1.90 -15.11
C SER A 336 11.96 -3.33 -15.23
N ILE A 337 12.83 -4.33 -15.05
CA ILE A 337 12.39 -5.72 -14.87
C ILE A 337 11.64 -5.92 -13.54
N THR A 338 11.66 -4.91 -12.67
CA THR A 338 10.92 -4.90 -11.39
C THR A 338 9.44 -4.61 -11.54
N GLY A 339 8.93 -4.38 -12.72
CA GLY A 339 7.52 -4.30 -13.03
C GLY A 339 6.60 -3.51 -12.08
N SER A 340 5.40 -3.38 -12.52
CA SER A 340 4.20 -2.96 -11.79
C SER A 340 3.08 -3.89 -12.28
N PRO A 341 1.89 -3.85 -11.71
CA PRO A 341 0.77 -4.63 -12.23
C PRO A 341 0.59 -4.43 -13.74
N MET A 342 0.32 -5.51 -14.45
CA MET A 342 0.18 -5.53 -15.91
C MET A 342 -1.13 -6.21 -16.29
N VAL A 343 -1.72 -5.78 -17.40
CA VAL A 343 -2.81 -6.50 -18.04
C VAL A 343 -2.25 -7.81 -18.58
N ASP A 344 -2.67 -8.93 -18.00
CA ASP A 344 -2.15 -10.26 -18.29
C ASP A 344 -3.23 -11.25 -18.82
N GLY A 345 -4.50 -10.82 -18.76
CA GLY A 345 -5.64 -11.64 -19.18
C GLY A 345 -6.11 -12.66 -18.13
N TYR A 346 -5.53 -12.64 -16.90
CA TYR A 346 -5.92 -13.51 -15.79
C TYR A 346 -6.19 -12.72 -14.51
N VAL A 347 -5.17 -12.02 -13.96
CA VAL A 347 -5.32 -11.16 -12.77
C VAL A 347 -5.96 -9.83 -13.15
N SER A 348 -5.53 -9.25 -14.25
CA SER A 348 -6.02 -8.01 -14.85
C SER A 348 -6.41 -8.29 -16.30
N LEU A 349 -7.71 -8.14 -16.61
CA LEU A 349 -8.23 -8.42 -17.95
C LEU A 349 -8.05 -7.24 -18.91
N GLU A 350 -8.06 -6.04 -18.37
CA GLU A 350 -8.01 -4.77 -19.11
C GLU A 350 -7.47 -3.66 -18.19
N SER A 351 -7.26 -2.45 -18.72
CA SER A 351 -6.87 -1.33 -17.88
C SER A 351 -8.02 -0.85 -17.01
N PHE A 352 -7.70 -0.24 -15.86
CA PHE A 352 -8.71 0.41 -15.00
C PHE A 352 -9.59 1.40 -15.77
N ASP A 353 -9.01 2.14 -16.72
CA ASP A 353 -9.71 3.11 -17.53
C ASP A 353 -10.71 2.47 -18.49
N ASP A 354 -10.34 1.35 -19.10
CA ASP A 354 -11.22 0.60 -20.01
C ASP A 354 -12.34 -0.06 -19.21
N ALA A 355 -12.00 -0.71 -18.09
CA ALA A 355 -12.96 -1.29 -17.16
C ALA A 355 -13.97 -0.25 -16.59
N ALA A 356 -13.52 0.98 -16.35
CA ALA A 356 -14.42 2.06 -15.96
C ALA A 356 -15.39 2.46 -17.10
N ARG A 357 -14.88 2.57 -18.32
CA ARG A 357 -15.69 2.97 -19.50
C ARG A 357 -16.72 1.92 -19.88
N ASP A 358 -16.39 0.67 -19.87
CA ASP A 358 -17.32 -0.42 -20.22
C ASP A 358 -18.24 -0.82 -19.06
N GLY A 359 -17.87 -0.45 -17.82
CA GLY A 359 -18.65 -0.74 -16.62
C GLY A 359 -18.31 -2.07 -15.96
N SER A 360 -17.16 -2.67 -16.28
CA SER A 360 -16.70 -3.93 -15.71
C SER A 360 -16.01 -3.79 -14.34
N LEU A 361 -15.76 -2.55 -13.85
CA LEU A 361 -15.25 -2.33 -12.48
C LEU A 361 -16.17 -2.92 -11.40
N ALA A 362 -15.59 -3.25 -10.25
CA ALA A 362 -16.38 -3.66 -9.09
C ALA A 362 -17.47 -2.62 -8.79
N ASP A 363 -18.72 -3.10 -8.69
CA ASP A 363 -19.87 -2.24 -8.41
C ASP A 363 -19.99 -2.01 -6.89
N VAL A 364 -19.14 -1.11 -6.40
CA VAL A 364 -19.03 -0.72 -4.99
C VAL A 364 -18.95 0.80 -4.88
N PRO A 365 -19.25 1.39 -3.73
CA PRO A 365 -18.95 2.79 -3.44
C PRO A 365 -17.45 3.07 -3.47
N TYR A 366 -17.07 4.23 -4.01
CA TYR A 366 -15.68 4.68 -4.11
C TYR A 366 -15.45 5.97 -3.33
N MET A 367 -14.29 6.10 -2.72
CA MET A 367 -13.72 7.37 -2.29
C MET A 367 -12.38 7.53 -3.00
N ILE A 368 -12.10 8.71 -3.54
CA ILE A 368 -10.91 8.94 -4.35
C ILE A 368 -10.37 10.35 -4.10
N GLY A 369 -9.07 10.50 -4.01
CA GLY A 369 -8.50 11.82 -3.79
C GLY A 369 -6.99 11.87 -3.95
N TYR A 370 -6.42 13.03 -3.63
CA TYR A 370 -5.02 13.34 -3.82
C TYR A 370 -4.58 14.45 -2.87
N THR A 371 -3.28 14.71 -2.82
CA THR A 371 -2.69 15.83 -2.07
C THR A 371 -2.42 17.00 -3.04
N LEU A 372 -2.57 18.25 -2.58
CA LEU A 372 -2.47 19.45 -3.43
C LEU A 372 -1.13 19.54 -4.18
N ASN A 373 -0.03 19.13 -3.55
CA ASN A 373 1.30 19.14 -4.16
C ASN A 373 1.75 17.71 -4.55
N ASP A 374 0.84 16.93 -5.10
CA ASP A 374 1.08 15.56 -5.55
C ASP A 374 2.00 15.49 -6.79
N MET A 375 2.34 14.28 -7.24
CA MET A 375 3.21 14.05 -8.40
C MET A 375 2.60 14.45 -9.77
N GLY A 376 1.48 15.18 -9.77
CA GLY A 376 0.81 15.72 -10.95
C GLY A 376 -0.59 16.21 -10.62
N ASN A 377 -1.22 16.93 -11.56
CA ASN A 377 -2.60 17.35 -11.40
C ASN A 377 -3.54 16.16 -11.62
N MET A 378 -4.18 15.70 -10.56
CA MET A 378 -5.08 14.54 -10.57
C MET A 378 -6.56 14.93 -10.61
N SER A 379 -6.90 16.22 -10.34
CA SER A 379 -8.27 16.67 -10.11
C SER A 379 -9.20 16.34 -11.28
N ALA A 380 -8.80 16.67 -12.51
CA ALA A 380 -9.60 16.43 -13.69
C ALA A 380 -9.88 14.93 -13.94
N GLY A 381 -8.88 14.08 -13.76
CA GLY A 381 -9.05 12.63 -13.89
C GLY A 381 -9.95 12.04 -12.81
N ILE A 382 -9.87 12.58 -11.58
CA ILE A 382 -10.75 12.19 -10.47
C ILE A 382 -12.19 12.63 -10.74
N ALA A 383 -12.42 13.86 -11.19
CA ALA A 383 -13.75 14.34 -11.59
C ALA A 383 -14.36 13.44 -12.67
N ALA A 384 -13.59 13.14 -13.73
CA ALA A 384 -14.03 12.23 -14.79
C ALA A 384 -14.37 10.82 -14.30
N PHE A 385 -13.62 10.30 -13.31
CA PHE A 385 -13.97 9.03 -12.68
C PHE A 385 -15.29 9.11 -11.91
N CYS A 386 -15.50 10.17 -11.14
CA CYS A 386 -16.76 10.37 -10.41
C CYS A 386 -17.98 10.48 -11.35
N GLU A 387 -17.85 11.24 -12.44
CA GLU A 387 -18.88 11.33 -13.48
C GLU A 387 -19.16 9.97 -14.11
N ASN A 388 -18.11 9.21 -14.44
CA ASN A 388 -18.26 7.85 -14.97
C ASN A 388 -18.99 6.94 -13.99
N ARG A 389 -18.65 6.99 -12.67
CA ARG A 389 -19.36 6.19 -11.66
C ARG A 389 -20.83 6.58 -11.56
N GLN A 390 -21.16 7.86 -11.63
CA GLN A 390 -22.53 8.35 -11.67
C GLN A 390 -23.28 7.80 -12.89
N GLU A 391 -22.68 7.87 -14.08
CA GLU A 391 -23.27 7.34 -15.33
C GLU A 391 -23.53 5.84 -15.26
N LYS A 392 -22.70 5.08 -14.53
CA LYS A 392 -22.86 3.64 -14.28
C LYS A 392 -23.79 3.33 -13.09
N GLY A 393 -24.43 4.34 -12.48
CA GLY A 393 -25.35 4.18 -11.34
C GLY A 393 -24.69 4.03 -9.98
N GLY A 394 -23.35 4.14 -9.90
CA GLY A 394 -22.57 4.07 -8.67
C GLY A 394 -22.35 5.42 -8.01
N LYS A 395 -21.66 5.43 -6.87
CA LYS A 395 -21.30 6.64 -6.13
C LYS A 395 -19.78 6.73 -5.93
N ALA A 396 -19.26 7.95 -6.02
CA ALA A 396 -17.88 8.26 -5.68
C ALA A 396 -17.80 9.60 -4.92
N TRP A 397 -16.99 9.64 -3.88
CA TRP A 397 -16.69 10.85 -3.11
C TRP A 397 -15.26 11.28 -3.44
N ALA A 398 -15.06 12.56 -3.74
CA ALA A 398 -13.75 13.09 -4.11
C ALA A 398 -13.19 14.00 -3.03
N TYR A 399 -11.87 13.93 -2.75
CA TYR A 399 -11.20 14.81 -1.80
C TYR A 399 -9.88 15.37 -2.35
N GLU A 400 -9.48 16.50 -1.76
CA GLU A 400 -8.16 17.09 -1.88
C GLU A 400 -7.61 17.37 -0.49
N PHE A 401 -6.43 16.85 -0.20
CA PHE A 401 -5.69 17.21 1.01
C PHE A 401 -4.77 18.40 0.70
N ALA A 402 -5.04 19.55 1.32
CA ALA A 402 -4.39 20.82 1.02
C ALA A 402 -3.67 21.43 2.24
N ARG A 403 -3.44 20.67 3.32
CA ARG A 403 -2.67 21.12 4.47
C ARG A 403 -1.16 21.02 4.18
N PRO A 404 -0.43 22.13 4.01
CA PRO A 404 1.04 22.11 4.00
C PRO A 404 1.53 21.64 5.36
N LEU A 405 2.39 20.59 5.39
CA LEU A 405 2.86 20.08 6.68
C LEU A 405 3.75 21.12 7.41
N PRO A 406 3.60 21.27 8.74
CA PRO A 406 4.38 22.23 9.50
C PRO A 406 5.86 21.85 9.52
N ASP A 407 6.75 22.87 9.62
CA ASP A 407 8.21 22.72 9.59
C ASP A 407 8.82 23.68 10.62
N ASP A 408 9.70 23.20 11.47
CA ASP A 408 10.46 24.00 12.44
C ASP A 408 11.93 24.24 12.03
N GLY A 409 12.29 23.78 10.83
CA GLY A 409 13.65 23.88 10.30
C GLY A 409 14.64 22.85 10.86
N SER A 410 14.18 21.88 11.67
CA SER A 410 15.05 20.85 12.25
C SER A 410 15.54 19.82 11.22
N HIS A 411 14.78 19.62 10.11
CA HIS A 411 15.07 18.67 9.06
C HIS A 411 15.08 19.31 7.66
N PRO A 412 16.02 20.22 7.38
CA PRO A 412 16.07 20.95 6.10
C PRO A 412 16.30 20.02 4.89
N GLU A 413 16.94 18.87 5.07
CA GLU A 413 17.14 17.84 4.03
C GLU A 413 15.82 17.16 3.61
N VAL A 414 14.83 17.10 4.52
CA VAL A 414 13.47 16.60 4.25
C VAL A 414 12.66 17.69 3.56
N THR A 415 12.57 18.86 4.17
CA THR A 415 11.70 19.95 3.72
C THR A 415 12.18 20.60 2.43
N ALA A 416 13.45 20.44 2.04
CA ALA A 416 13.94 20.80 0.71
C ALA A 416 13.27 19.98 -0.41
N ARG A 417 12.87 18.75 -0.12
CA ARG A 417 12.30 17.79 -1.09
C ARG A 417 10.78 17.62 -0.95
N LEU A 418 10.28 17.55 0.29
CA LEU A 418 8.88 17.30 0.64
C LEU A 418 8.22 18.61 1.07
N LYS A 419 7.65 19.35 0.11
CA LYS A 419 7.09 20.68 0.33
C LYS A 419 5.57 20.68 0.25
N GLY A 420 4.95 21.51 1.10
CA GLY A 420 3.51 21.72 1.08
C GLY A 420 2.72 20.48 1.53
N ALA A 421 1.61 20.24 0.86
CA ALA A 421 0.83 19.01 0.97
C ALA A 421 1.38 18.00 -0.06
N PHE A 422 2.58 17.50 0.19
CA PHE A 422 3.31 16.60 -0.74
C PHE A 422 2.64 15.23 -0.84
N HIS A 423 2.99 14.48 -1.88
CA HIS A 423 2.54 13.10 -2.09
C HIS A 423 2.70 12.25 -0.81
N SER A 424 1.63 11.60 -0.35
CA SER A 424 1.53 10.79 0.89
C SER A 424 1.43 11.58 2.21
N SER A 425 1.46 12.92 2.20
CA SER A 425 1.40 13.71 3.44
C SER A 425 0.09 13.59 4.22
N ASP A 426 -0.97 13.12 3.59
CA ASP A 426 -2.28 12.85 4.17
C ASP A 426 -2.32 11.59 5.06
N LEU A 427 -1.32 10.71 4.96
CA LEU A 427 -1.28 9.44 5.70
C LEU A 427 -1.24 9.64 7.21
N TRP A 428 -0.41 10.57 7.71
CA TRP A 428 -0.36 10.94 9.13
C TRP A 428 -1.75 11.28 9.70
N PHE A 429 -2.58 11.92 8.88
CA PHE A 429 -3.92 12.37 9.27
C PHE A 429 -4.94 11.24 9.20
N VAL A 430 -4.94 10.44 8.14
CA VAL A 430 -5.87 9.33 7.96
C VAL A 430 -5.71 8.26 9.02
N PHE A 431 -4.47 7.98 9.44
CA PHE A 431 -4.19 7.01 10.50
C PHE A 431 -4.15 7.62 11.91
N LYS A 432 -4.17 8.97 12.00
CA LYS A 432 -4.06 9.73 13.26
C LYS A 432 -2.78 9.36 14.04
N THR A 433 -1.68 9.30 13.30
CA THR A 433 -0.37 8.88 13.78
C THR A 433 0.62 10.03 13.94
N LEU A 434 0.13 11.26 13.98
CA LEU A 434 0.93 12.50 14.14
C LEU A 434 1.97 12.40 15.28
N LYS A 435 1.64 11.68 16.36
CA LYS A 435 2.52 11.49 17.52
C LYS A 435 3.85 10.79 17.22
N TYR A 436 3.93 10.07 16.09
CA TYR A 436 5.15 9.36 15.69
C TYR A 436 6.06 10.18 14.77
N CYS A 437 5.58 11.34 14.32
CA CYS A 437 6.31 12.22 13.41
C CYS A 437 7.00 13.36 14.19
N TRP A 438 8.18 13.77 13.73
CA TRP A 438 9.00 14.86 14.30
C TRP A 438 8.39 16.26 14.10
N ARG A 439 7.38 16.43 13.23
CA ARG A 439 6.84 17.74 12.86
C ARG A 439 6.14 18.43 14.03
N PRO A 440 6.20 19.79 14.12
CA PRO A 440 5.60 20.57 15.20
C PRO A 440 4.08 20.75 14.98
N TRP A 441 3.32 19.69 15.20
CA TRP A 441 1.88 19.69 14.99
C TRP A 441 1.13 20.65 15.90
N THR A 442 0.18 21.37 15.32
CA THR A 442 -0.75 22.27 16.04
C THR A 442 -2.01 21.53 16.49
N GLN A 443 -2.84 22.16 17.32
CA GLN A 443 -4.15 21.60 17.67
C GLN A 443 -5.03 21.42 16.44
N GLY A 444 -5.00 22.38 15.49
CA GLY A 444 -5.72 22.27 14.23
C GLY A 444 -5.34 21.02 13.42
N ASP A 445 -4.05 20.61 13.43
CA ASP A 445 -3.61 19.36 12.79
C ASP A 445 -4.24 18.13 13.45
N TRP A 446 -4.32 18.10 14.78
CA TRP A 446 -4.98 17.02 15.51
C TRP A 446 -6.47 16.96 15.22
N ASP A 447 -7.15 18.11 15.15
CA ASP A 447 -8.57 18.21 14.83
C ASP A 447 -8.84 17.79 13.38
N LEU A 448 -7.99 18.20 12.45
CA LEU A 448 -8.05 17.77 11.05
C LEU A 448 -7.84 16.26 10.93
N SER A 449 -6.87 15.72 11.67
CA SER A 449 -6.62 14.27 11.70
C SER A 449 -7.81 13.48 12.25
N GLU A 450 -8.44 13.95 13.34
CA GLU A 450 -9.66 13.36 13.88
C GLU A 450 -10.81 13.38 12.86
N LYS A 451 -10.95 14.48 12.10
CA LYS A 451 -11.95 14.64 11.06
C LYS A 451 -11.72 13.67 9.90
N MET A 452 -10.48 13.54 9.43
CA MET A 452 -10.12 12.60 8.36
C MET A 452 -10.31 11.15 8.80
N LEU A 453 -9.79 10.74 9.96
CA LEU A 453 -10.04 9.41 10.51
C LEU A 453 -11.54 9.11 10.62
N THR A 454 -12.34 10.09 11.07
CA THR A 454 -13.80 9.95 11.18
C THR A 454 -14.42 9.72 9.80
N ALA A 455 -14.05 10.46 8.76
CA ALA A 455 -14.56 10.28 7.40
C ALA A 455 -14.25 8.88 6.85
N TRP A 456 -12.99 8.42 6.95
CA TRP A 456 -12.59 7.10 6.47
C TRP A 456 -13.28 5.97 7.24
N THR A 457 -13.37 6.08 8.56
CA THR A 457 -14.05 5.06 9.38
C THR A 457 -15.56 5.07 9.17
N ASN A 458 -16.20 6.21 8.93
CA ASN A 458 -17.61 6.29 8.54
C ASN A 458 -17.83 5.62 7.17
N PHE A 459 -16.95 5.88 6.20
CA PHE A 459 -17.03 5.23 4.89
C PHE A 459 -16.88 3.71 5.02
N ALA A 460 -15.96 3.23 5.85
CA ALA A 460 -15.83 1.80 6.14
C ALA A 460 -17.11 1.22 6.74
N LYS A 461 -17.79 1.94 7.64
CA LYS A 461 -19.05 1.51 8.30
C LYS A 461 -20.23 1.52 7.34
N ASN A 462 -20.45 2.65 6.67
CA ASN A 462 -21.75 3.01 6.11
C ASN A 462 -21.73 3.19 4.59
N SER A 463 -20.56 3.09 3.92
CA SER A 463 -20.37 3.48 2.52
C SER A 463 -20.67 4.98 2.27
N ASP A 464 -20.50 5.80 3.30
CA ASP A 464 -20.74 7.23 3.32
C ASP A 464 -19.74 7.86 4.30
N PRO A 465 -18.89 8.81 3.89
CA PRO A 465 -17.93 9.45 4.79
C PRO A 465 -18.57 10.36 5.82
N GLY A 466 -19.84 10.73 5.65
CA GLY A 466 -20.54 11.66 6.53
C GLY A 466 -20.04 13.10 6.40
N LEU A 467 -20.12 13.89 7.47
CA LEU A 467 -19.62 15.26 7.55
C LEU A 467 -20.28 16.26 6.57
N GLY A 468 -21.46 15.93 6.03
CA GLY A 468 -22.09 16.72 4.97
C GLY A 468 -21.36 16.63 3.61
N TRP A 469 -20.49 15.61 3.45
CA TRP A 469 -19.74 15.39 2.23
C TRP A 469 -20.59 14.58 1.23
N GLU A 470 -21.07 15.26 0.19
CA GLU A 470 -21.89 14.65 -0.83
C GLU A 470 -21.05 13.96 -1.92
N PRO A 471 -21.59 12.94 -2.61
CA PRO A 471 -20.92 12.35 -3.76
C PRO A 471 -20.58 13.39 -4.83
N CYS A 472 -19.38 13.25 -5.40
CA CYS A 472 -18.96 14.08 -6.52
C CYS A 472 -19.67 13.62 -7.81
N THR A 473 -20.37 14.52 -8.47
CA THR A 473 -21.15 14.29 -9.68
C THR A 473 -20.94 15.42 -10.68
N LYS A 474 -21.47 15.26 -11.88
CA LYS A 474 -21.45 16.33 -12.87
C LYS A 474 -22.21 17.59 -12.41
N GLU A 475 -23.31 17.41 -11.68
CA GLU A 475 -24.13 18.49 -11.13
C GLU A 475 -23.53 19.06 -9.83
N ASN A 476 -22.79 18.27 -9.10
CA ASN A 476 -22.08 18.63 -7.87
C ASN A 476 -20.61 18.21 -7.95
N PRO A 477 -19.74 18.95 -8.68
CA PRO A 477 -18.34 18.58 -8.91
C PRO A 477 -17.44 18.91 -7.70
N GLY A 478 -17.99 19.19 -6.52
CA GLY A 478 -17.27 19.58 -5.33
C GLY A 478 -16.43 18.46 -4.74
N PHE A 479 -15.21 18.80 -4.32
CA PHE A 479 -14.31 17.95 -3.56
C PHE A 479 -14.34 18.38 -2.09
N MET A 480 -14.23 17.42 -1.17
CA MET A 480 -13.95 17.74 0.23
C MET A 480 -12.50 18.24 0.35
N LEU A 481 -12.34 19.48 0.80
CA LEU A 481 -11.03 20.09 0.99
C LEU A 481 -10.58 19.88 2.44
N PHE A 482 -9.58 19.05 2.64
CA PHE A 482 -8.94 18.86 3.94
C PHE A 482 -7.77 19.83 4.10
N LYS A 483 -8.05 20.97 4.77
CA LYS A 483 -7.11 22.09 5.01
C LYS A 483 -7.33 22.68 6.38
N LEU A 484 -6.38 23.50 6.85
CA LEU A 484 -6.63 24.44 7.91
C LEU A 484 -6.87 25.82 7.31
N ASP A 485 -7.76 26.61 7.89
CA ASP A 485 -7.89 28.02 7.52
C ASP A 485 -6.76 28.88 8.08
N ALA A 486 -6.71 30.16 7.68
CA ALA A 486 -5.63 31.06 8.05
C ALA A 486 -5.48 31.31 9.57
N ASN A 487 -6.47 30.92 10.37
CA ASN A 487 -6.50 31.13 11.82
C ASN A 487 -6.42 29.81 12.62
N ASP A 488 -6.15 28.67 11.96
CA ASP A 488 -6.14 27.32 12.56
C ASP A 488 -7.46 26.93 13.28
N ALA A 489 -8.57 27.62 13.00
CA ALA A 489 -9.78 27.53 13.81
C ALA A 489 -10.81 26.51 13.26
N GLU A 490 -10.83 26.24 11.95
CA GLU A 490 -11.75 25.27 11.34
C GLU A 490 -11.06 24.41 10.29
N ALA A 491 -11.26 23.11 10.38
CA ALA A 491 -10.68 22.15 9.45
C ALA A 491 -11.73 21.69 8.45
N SER A 492 -11.55 22.08 7.20
CA SER A 492 -12.20 21.54 5.99
C SER A 492 -13.59 22.09 5.63
N GLU A 493 -13.73 22.36 4.34
CA GLU A 493 -14.97 22.78 3.66
C GLU A 493 -15.20 21.95 2.40
N VAL A 494 -16.46 21.83 1.97
CA VAL A 494 -16.77 21.36 0.61
C VAL A 494 -16.52 22.53 -0.34
N GLY A 495 -15.67 22.34 -1.33
CA GLY A 495 -15.30 23.38 -2.28
C GLY A 495 -14.95 22.86 -3.67
N THR A 496 -14.77 23.79 -4.59
CA THR A 496 -14.27 23.46 -5.94
C THR A 496 -12.75 23.19 -5.84
N PRO A 497 -12.23 22.15 -6.50
CA PRO A 497 -10.79 21.88 -6.51
C PRO A 497 -10.01 23.10 -7.00
N ILE A 498 -8.87 23.39 -6.38
CA ILE A 498 -7.95 24.40 -6.90
C ILE A 498 -7.32 23.81 -8.16
N VAL A 499 -7.80 24.26 -9.31
CA VAL A 499 -7.17 23.95 -10.61
C VAL A 499 -6.08 24.99 -10.80
N PRO A 500 -4.80 24.60 -10.90
CA PRO A 500 -3.71 25.55 -11.14
C PRO A 500 -3.78 26.20 -12.51
#